data_6dbfda093b7bb63cac0464a2ef749bdd
#
_entry.id   6dbfda093b7bb63cac0464a2ef749bdd
#
_cell.length_a   1.000
_cell.length_b   1.000
_cell.length_c   1.000
_cell.angle_alpha   90.00
_cell.angle_beta   90.00
_cell.angle_gamma   90.00
#
_symmetry.space_group_name_H-M   'P 1'
#
loop_
_entity.id
_entity.type
_entity.pdbx_description
1 polymer ?
#
loop_
_entity_poly.entity_id
_entity_poly.type
_entity_poly.pdbx_seq_one_letter_code
_entity_poly.pdbx_strand_id
1 'polypeptide(L)'
;MQPIFLHREFRPIVQAVSAKMLPALIDFDPMITGVHYMFGHPLEIINELAQYDRGDSTKYQKYPLVAFFLDTTIDRNVDPMFYGEATVHMAIIRTCNDPNQTADQRDQTNFIPVLTPIYMELFNQIAYRGDLFTISNPESIPHTYTNRYYWGKSGLWGNEGNIFNDWVDCIEIENLKLKINSNYCPKPAV
;
A
#
# COMPACT_ATOMS: atom_id res chain seq x y z
N MET A 1 6.01 -17.29 22.73
CA MET A 1 5.51 -16.96 21.36
C MET A 1 5.89 -15.52 21.09
N GLN A 2 6.66 -15.26 20.03
CA GLN A 2 7.13 -13.90 19.73
C GLN A 2 6.02 -13.09 19.05
N PRO A 3 5.91 -11.78 19.30
CA PRO A 3 4.96 -10.92 18.61
C PRO A 3 5.32 -10.82 17.13
N ILE A 4 4.31 -10.81 16.28
CA ILE A 4 4.47 -10.62 14.81
C ILE A 4 4.29 -9.15 14.50
N PHE A 5 5.27 -8.56 13.83
CA PHE A 5 5.23 -7.18 13.33
C PHE A 5 4.89 -7.19 11.85
N LEU A 6 3.61 -7.27 11.52
CA LEU A 6 3.13 -7.40 10.13
C LEU A 6 3.67 -6.33 9.19
N HIS A 7 3.80 -5.08 9.65
CA HIS A 7 4.38 -4.01 8.84
C HIS A 7 5.81 -4.33 8.34
N ARG A 8 6.59 -5.14 9.10
CA ARG A 8 7.91 -5.59 8.66
C ARG A 8 7.82 -6.70 7.62
N GLU A 9 6.83 -7.57 7.75
CA GLU A 9 6.58 -8.67 6.81
C GLU A 9 6.04 -8.19 5.46
N PHE A 10 5.38 -7.05 5.43
CA PHE A 10 4.91 -6.45 4.18
C PHE A 10 6.02 -5.78 3.36
N ARG A 11 7.13 -5.39 3.98
CA ARG A 11 8.27 -4.82 3.23
C ARG A 11 8.80 -5.74 2.11
N PRO A 12 9.17 -7.01 2.37
CA PRO A 12 9.60 -7.92 1.31
C PRO A 12 8.49 -8.22 0.29
N ILE A 13 7.22 -8.20 0.68
CA ILE A 13 6.08 -8.35 -0.23
C ILE A 13 6.07 -7.20 -1.24
N VAL A 14 6.12 -5.96 -0.78
CA VAL A 14 6.12 -4.78 -1.65
C VAL A 14 7.40 -4.70 -2.49
N GLN A 15 8.54 -5.13 -1.98
CA GLN A 15 9.77 -5.25 -2.78
C GLN A 15 9.60 -6.25 -3.94
N ALA A 16 8.92 -7.37 -3.72
CA ALA A 16 8.61 -8.34 -4.78
C ALA A 16 7.62 -7.76 -5.81
N VAL A 17 6.59 -7.01 -5.36
CA VAL A 17 5.69 -6.26 -6.24
C VAL A 17 6.51 -5.29 -7.10
N SER A 18 7.38 -4.50 -6.48
CA SER A 18 8.22 -3.52 -7.18
C SER A 18 9.09 -4.20 -8.24
N ALA A 19 9.80 -5.27 -7.88
CA ALA A 19 10.68 -5.99 -8.80
C ALA A 19 9.91 -6.53 -10.03
N LYS A 20 8.70 -7.05 -9.83
CA LYS A 20 7.89 -7.62 -10.91
C LYS A 20 7.23 -6.55 -11.78
N MET A 21 6.77 -5.46 -11.18
CA MET A 21 6.02 -4.42 -11.89
C MET A 21 6.89 -3.37 -12.54
N LEU A 22 8.12 -3.16 -12.06
CA LEU A 22 8.99 -2.05 -12.48
C LEU A 22 9.19 -1.94 -14.00
N PRO A 23 9.43 -3.02 -14.78
CA PRO A 23 9.59 -2.89 -16.23
C PRO A 23 8.38 -2.24 -16.91
N ALA A 24 7.17 -2.71 -16.62
CA ALA A 24 5.94 -2.19 -17.20
C ALA A 24 5.63 -0.76 -16.71
N LEU A 25 5.98 -0.44 -15.46
CA LEU A 25 5.79 0.90 -14.89
C LEU A 25 6.74 1.92 -15.54
N ILE A 26 8.00 1.57 -15.80
CA ILE A 26 8.97 2.44 -16.48
C ILE A 26 8.59 2.66 -17.94
N ASP A 27 8.08 1.62 -18.63
CA ASP A 27 7.60 1.75 -20.00
C ASP A 27 6.43 2.75 -20.10
N PHE A 28 5.60 2.81 -19.05
CA PHE A 28 4.48 3.75 -18.98
C PHE A 28 4.94 5.16 -18.54
N ASP A 29 5.75 5.24 -17.49
CA ASP A 29 6.24 6.50 -16.93
C ASP A 29 7.72 6.33 -16.49
N PRO A 30 8.67 6.83 -17.30
CA PRO A 30 10.11 6.69 -17.02
C PRO A 30 10.58 7.35 -15.72
N MET A 31 9.76 8.18 -15.09
CA MET A 31 10.09 8.79 -13.80
C MET A 31 9.84 7.84 -12.62
N ILE A 32 9.15 6.73 -12.83
CA ILE A 32 8.92 5.72 -11.79
C ILE A 32 10.22 4.94 -11.57
N THR A 33 10.73 4.95 -10.35
CA THR A 33 11.95 4.23 -9.94
C THR A 33 11.66 2.93 -9.21
N GLY A 34 10.41 2.69 -8.83
CA GLY A 34 9.96 1.51 -8.12
C GLY A 34 8.62 1.72 -7.43
N VAL A 35 8.11 0.66 -6.80
CA VAL A 35 7.00 0.76 -5.86
C VAL A 35 7.58 0.89 -4.46
N HIS A 36 7.32 2.02 -3.81
CA HIS A 36 7.87 2.35 -2.50
C HIS A 36 6.99 1.80 -1.37
N TYR A 37 7.56 1.64 -0.19
CA TYR A 37 6.86 1.13 0.98
C TYR A 37 7.13 2.00 2.20
N MET A 38 6.06 2.47 2.83
CA MET A 38 6.09 3.14 4.13
C MET A 38 5.10 2.50 5.08
N PHE A 39 5.38 2.57 6.36
CA PHE A 39 4.45 2.16 7.40
C PHE A 39 4.49 3.16 8.55
N GLY A 40 3.35 3.38 9.18
CA GLY A 40 3.26 4.32 10.29
C GLY A 40 1.83 4.80 10.52
N HIS A 41 1.69 5.71 11.45
CA HIS A 41 0.48 6.52 11.55
C HIS A 41 0.38 7.42 10.30
N PRO A 42 -0.82 7.71 9.77
CA PRO A 42 -0.97 8.58 8.59
C PRO A 42 -0.18 9.88 8.67
N LEU A 43 -0.15 10.54 9.83
CA LEU A 43 0.64 11.77 10.04
C LEU A 43 2.15 11.56 9.93
N GLU A 44 2.67 10.39 10.37
CA GLU A 44 4.10 10.06 10.24
C GLU A 44 4.48 9.87 8.78
N ILE A 45 3.65 9.13 8.03
CA ILE A 45 3.85 8.92 6.58
C ILE A 45 3.85 10.26 5.84
N ILE A 46 2.91 11.16 6.16
CA ILE A 46 2.84 12.49 5.55
C ILE A 46 4.09 13.31 5.84
N ASN A 47 4.54 13.31 7.10
CA ASN A 47 5.75 14.03 7.50
C ASN A 47 7.00 13.48 6.80
N GLU A 48 7.09 12.17 6.64
CA GLU A 48 8.18 11.52 5.90
C GLU A 48 8.13 11.90 4.41
N LEU A 49 6.96 11.85 3.77
CA LEU A 49 6.79 12.30 2.39
C LEU A 49 7.18 13.77 2.18
N ALA A 50 6.85 14.64 3.15
CA ALA A 50 7.25 16.05 3.10
C ALA A 50 8.76 16.26 3.19
N GLN A 51 9.52 15.32 3.78
CA GLN A 51 10.97 15.37 3.80
C GLN A 51 11.58 15.06 2.43
N TYR A 52 10.97 14.15 1.67
CA TYR A 52 11.40 13.86 0.29
C TYR A 52 11.28 15.08 -0.63
N ASP A 53 10.35 16.01 -0.38
CA ASP A 53 10.18 17.24 -1.16
C ASP A 53 11.34 18.23 -0.99
N ARG A 54 12.10 18.08 0.09
CA ARG A 54 13.22 19.00 0.39
C ARG A 54 14.50 18.68 -0.39
N GLY A 55 14.57 17.51 -1.03
CA GLY A 55 15.72 17.07 -1.81
C GLY A 55 15.40 16.94 -3.29
N ASP A 56 16.12 17.68 -4.16
CA ASP A 56 15.88 17.63 -5.61
C ASP A 56 16.02 16.21 -6.21
N SER A 57 16.87 15.36 -5.63
CA SER A 57 17.09 13.98 -6.10
C SER A 57 16.10 12.97 -5.54
N THR A 58 15.39 13.28 -4.45
CA THR A 58 14.48 12.36 -3.77
C THR A 58 13.02 12.59 -4.12
N LYS A 59 12.70 13.71 -4.74
CA LYS A 59 11.33 14.11 -5.11
C LYS A 59 10.59 13.05 -5.93
N TYR A 60 11.30 12.33 -6.79
CA TYR A 60 10.72 11.29 -7.66
C TYR A 60 10.66 9.90 -7.00
N GLN A 61 11.19 9.76 -5.78
CA GLN A 61 11.25 8.50 -5.04
C GLN A 61 10.08 8.30 -4.08
N LYS A 62 8.97 9.01 -4.27
CA LYS A 62 7.82 8.95 -3.40
C LYS A 62 6.77 7.96 -3.88
N TYR A 63 6.51 7.97 -5.18
CA TYR A 63 5.36 7.30 -5.79
C TYR A 63 5.75 6.42 -6.96
N PRO A 64 4.99 5.34 -7.23
CA PRO A 64 3.86 4.84 -6.45
C PRO A 64 4.28 4.32 -5.07
N LEU A 65 3.42 4.52 -4.07
CA LEU A 65 3.67 4.18 -2.67
C LEU A 65 2.61 3.20 -2.17
N VAL A 66 3.04 2.15 -1.50
CA VAL A 66 2.19 1.31 -0.66
C VAL A 66 2.38 1.75 0.80
N ALA A 67 1.35 2.34 1.37
CA ALA A 67 1.30 2.78 2.75
C ALA A 67 0.61 1.71 3.61
N PHE A 68 1.25 1.28 4.69
CA PHE A 68 0.70 0.34 5.67
C PHE A 68 0.41 1.10 6.97
N PHE A 69 -0.86 1.13 7.39
CA PHE A 69 -1.25 1.83 8.61
C PHE A 69 -1.10 0.94 9.85
N LEU A 70 -0.61 1.51 10.95
CA LEU A 70 -0.27 0.76 12.17
C LEU A 70 -1.46 0.44 13.08
N ASP A 71 -2.69 0.75 12.68
CA ASP A 71 -3.92 0.39 13.39
C ASP A 71 -4.34 -1.08 13.17
N THR A 72 -3.34 -1.95 13.00
CA THR A 72 -3.53 -3.38 12.78
C THR A 72 -4.03 -4.07 14.05
N THR A 73 -5.11 -4.82 13.95
CA THR A 73 -5.58 -5.70 15.01
C THR A 73 -5.30 -7.16 14.68
N ILE A 74 -4.96 -7.97 15.71
CA ILE A 74 -4.80 -9.42 15.56
C ILE A 74 -5.73 -10.10 16.54
N ASP A 75 -6.79 -10.73 16.02
CA ASP A 75 -7.67 -11.58 16.81
C ASP A 75 -7.05 -12.98 16.92
N ARG A 76 -6.79 -13.40 18.16
CA ARG A 76 -6.16 -14.69 18.47
C ARG A 76 -7.17 -15.80 18.83
N ASN A 77 -8.45 -15.50 18.86
CA ASN A 77 -9.48 -16.43 19.30
C ASN A 77 -10.16 -17.18 18.14
N VAL A 78 -9.71 -16.97 16.90
CA VAL A 78 -10.43 -17.45 15.71
C VAL A 78 -10.31 -18.97 15.51
N ASP A 79 -9.13 -19.54 15.70
CA ASP A 79 -8.89 -20.99 15.53
C ASP A 79 -7.53 -21.35 16.15
N PRO A 80 -7.47 -22.41 17.01
CA PRO A 80 -6.20 -22.85 17.61
C PRO A 80 -5.15 -23.32 16.60
N MET A 81 -5.54 -23.63 15.36
CA MET A 81 -4.60 -24.01 14.28
C MET A 81 -3.85 -22.81 13.69
N PHE A 82 -4.31 -21.58 13.94
CA PHE A 82 -3.67 -20.37 13.45
C PHE A 82 -3.07 -19.55 14.58
N TYR A 83 -2.09 -18.71 14.26
CA TYR A 83 -1.61 -17.71 15.20
C TYR A 83 -2.70 -16.69 15.54
N GLY A 84 -3.49 -16.32 14.55
CA GLY A 84 -4.62 -15.40 14.64
C GLY A 84 -5.05 -14.88 13.28
N GLU A 85 -6.08 -14.06 13.25
CA GLU A 85 -6.53 -13.32 12.08
C GLU A 85 -6.16 -11.85 12.26
N ALA A 86 -5.36 -11.31 11.34
CA ALA A 86 -5.01 -9.90 11.31
C ALA A 86 -6.00 -9.13 10.45
N THR A 87 -6.43 -7.96 10.93
CA THR A 87 -7.13 -6.96 10.13
C THR A 87 -6.19 -5.80 9.88
N VAL A 88 -5.96 -5.50 8.59
CA VAL A 88 -4.97 -4.53 8.13
C VAL A 88 -5.64 -3.47 7.27
N HIS A 89 -5.13 -2.23 7.36
CA HIS A 89 -5.50 -1.11 6.51
C HIS A 89 -4.28 -0.65 5.72
N MET A 90 -4.45 -0.41 4.42
CA MET A 90 -3.38 -0.03 3.50
C MET A 90 -3.91 0.95 2.46
N ALA A 91 -2.99 1.66 1.80
CA ALA A 91 -3.31 2.48 0.64
C ALA A 91 -2.21 2.34 -0.43
N ILE A 92 -2.62 2.27 -1.69
CA ILE A 92 -1.71 2.34 -2.84
C ILE A 92 -1.91 3.72 -3.46
N ILE A 93 -0.86 4.53 -3.45
CA ILE A 93 -0.95 5.97 -3.68
C ILE A 93 -0.09 6.36 -4.88
N ARG A 94 -0.60 7.22 -5.75
CA ARG A 94 0.15 7.85 -6.83
C ARG A 94 -0.18 9.34 -6.90
N THR A 95 0.84 10.16 -7.21
CA THR A 95 0.64 11.58 -7.50
C THR A 95 -0.13 11.78 -8.80
N CYS A 96 -0.94 12.82 -8.85
CA CYS A 96 -1.57 13.32 -10.04
C CYS A 96 -0.77 14.53 -10.55
N ASN A 97 -0.28 14.45 -11.79
CA ASN A 97 0.54 15.50 -12.37
C ASN A 97 -0.26 16.76 -12.74
N ASP A 98 -1.56 16.60 -13.03
CA ASP A 98 -2.46 17.71 -13.34
C ASP A 98 -3.72 17.62 -12.46
N PRO A 99 -3.90 18.56 -11.53
CA PRO A 99 -5.07 18.58 -10.64
C PRO A 99 -6.40 18.84 -11.37
N ASN A 100 -6.36 19.32 -12.63
CA ASN A 100 -7.57 19.62 -13.39
C ASN A 100 -8.09 18.43 -14.22
N GLN A 101 -7.42 17.26 -14.15
CA GLN A 101 -7.86 16.06 -14.84
C GLN A 101 -9.26 15.62 -14.37
N THR A 102 -10.09 15.21 -15.32
CA THR A 102 -11.38 14.57 -15.04
C THR A 102 -11.17 13.17 -14.44
N ALA A 103 -12.22 12.58 -13.88
CA ALA A 103 -12.17 11.21 -13.37
C ALA A 103 -11.72 10.23 -14.46
N ASP A 104 -12.30 10.30 -15.67
CA ASP A 104 -11.93 9.42 -16.79
C ASP A 104 -10.45 9.57 -17.19
N GLN A 105 -9.92 10.80 -17.17
CA GLN A 105 -8.50 11.04 -17.44
C GLN A 105 -7.61 10.43 -16.36
N ARG A 106 -8.01 10.53 -15.09
CA ARG A 106 -7.29 9.92 -13.96
C ARG A 106 -7.34 8.39 -14.01
N ASP A 107 -8.45 7.82 -14.45
CA ASP A 107 -8.52 6.39 -14.69
C ASP A 107 -7.49 5.95 -15.71
N GLN A 108 -7.37 6.67 -16.83
CA GLN A 108 -6.42 6.36 -17.91
C GLN A 108 -4.96 6.65 -17.55
N THR A 109 -4.70 7.58 -16.65
CA THR A 109 -3.32 7.99 -16.29
C THR A 109 -2.81 7.38 -15.00
N ASN A 110 -3.67 7.10 -14.02
CA ASN A 110 -3.28 6.64 -12.71
C ASN A 110 -3.83 5.25 -12.36
N PHE A 111 -5.15 5.05 -12.44
CA PHE A 111 -5.75 3.82 -11.93
C PHE A 111 -5.46 2.63 -12.82
N ILE A 112 -5.79 2.69 -14.10
CA ILE A 112 -5.64 1.56 -15.03
C ILE A 112 -4.17 1.17 -15.22
N PRO A 113 -3.24 2.11 -15.52
CA PRO A 113 -1.87 1.71 -15.85
C PRO A 113 -0.98 1.45 -14.64
N VAL A 114 -1.30 1.98 -13.45
CA VAL A 114 -0.39 1.93 -12.30
C VAL A 114 -1.04 1.36 -11.05
N LEU A 115 -2.09 1.99 -10.53
CA LEU A 115 -2.64 1.62 -9.21
C LEU A 115 -3.28 0.22 -9.22
N THR A 116 -4.11 -0.08 -10.23
CA THR A 116 -4.77 -1.38 -10.36
C THR A 116 -3.79 -2.54 -10.58
N PRO A 117 -2.80 -2.45 -11.47
CA PRO A 117 -1.80 -3.51 -11.60
C PRO A 117 -0.99 -3.74 -10.31
N ILE A 118 -0.59 -2.67 -9.61
CA ILE A 118 0.10 -2.80 -8.31
C ILE A 118 -0.81 -3.48 -7.28
N TYR A 119 -2.09 -3.10 -7.22
CA TYR A 119 -3.07 -3.73 -6.34
C TYR A 119 -3.21 -5.22 -6.62
N MET A 120 -3.41 -5.62 -7.86
CA MET A 120 -3.53 -7.04 -8.24
C MET A 120 -2.26 -7.82 -7.90
N GLU A 121 -1.09 -7.26 -8.20
CA GLU A 121 0.18 -7.91 -7.90
C GLU A 121 0.46 -7.97 -6.40
N LEU A 122 0.05 -6.98 -5.62
CA LEU A 122 0.16 -7.00 -4.16
C LEU A 122 -0.57 -8.22 -3.57
N PHE A 123 -1.79 -8.50 -4.01
CA PHE A 123 -2.56 -9.65 -3.56
C PHE A 123 -1.93 -10.98 -4.02
N ASN A 124 -1.37 -11.04 -5.23
CA ASN A 124 -0.60 -12.20 -5.68
C ASN A 124 0.60 -12.44 -4.75
N GLN A 125 1.37 -11.40 -4.43
CA GLN A 125 2.54 -11.52 -3.57
C GLN A 125 2.17 -11.86 -2.11
N ILE A 126 1.05 -11.37 -1.60
CA ILE A 126 0.51 -11.79 -0.29
C ILE A 126 0.19 -13.30 -0.32
N ALA A 127 -0.46 -13.79 -1.38
CA ALA A 127 -0.81 -15.20 -1.52
C ALA A 127 0.44 -16.10 -1.67
N TYR A 128 1.51 -15.62 -2.30
CA TYR A 128 2.79 -16.35 -2.37
C TYR A 128 3.50 -16.50 -1.02
N ARG A 129 3.10 -15.72 0.00
CA ARG A 129 3.61 -15.85 1.37
C ARG A 129 2.85 -16.95 2.15
N GLY A 130 2.74 -18.13 1.54
CA GLY A 130 2.18 -19.33 2.21
C GLY A 130 2.93 -19.77 3.48
N ASP A 131 4.16 -19.27 3.67
CA ASP A 131 4.91 -19.41 4.93
C ASP A 131 4.30 -18.59 6.07
N LEU A 132 3.77 -17.42 5.76
CA LEU A 132 3.20 -16.47 6.72
C LEU A 132 1.67 -16.55 6.79
N PHE A 133 1.00 -16.64 5.65
CA PHE A 133 -0.45 -16.58 5.55
C PHE A 133 -1.06 -17.87 5.00
N THR A 134 -2.22 -18.25 5.52
CA THR A 134 -3.03 -19.32 4.92
C THR A 134 -3.99 -18.71 3.91
N ILE A 135 -3.61 -18.74 2.64
CA ILE A 135 -4.39 -18.20 1.53
C ILE A 135 -4.42 -19.21 0.41
N SER A 136 -5.62 -19.61 -0.03
CA SER A 136 -5.77 -20.57 -1.12
C SER A 136 -5.79 -19.90 -2.49
N ASN A 137 -6.31 -18.68 -2.59
CA ASN A 137 -6.40 -17.90 -3.81
C ASN A 137 -6.32 -16.40 -3.49
N PRO A 138 -5.51 -15.60 -4.23
CA PRO A 138 -5.45 -14.14 -4.06
C PRO A 138 -6.82 -13.45 -4.09
N GLU A 139 -7.71 -13.90 -4.98
CA GLU A 139 -9.06 -13.34 -5.13
C GLU A 139 -9.99 -13.65 -3.95
N SER A 140 -9.63 -14.61 -3.10
CA SER A 140 -10.44 -15.02 -1.94
C SER A 140 -10.08 -14.29 -0.65
N ILE A 141 -9.09 -13.37 -0.68
CA ILE A 141 -8.68 -12.61 0.50
C ILE A 141 -9.76 -11.59 0.85
N PRO A 142 -10.42 -11.69 2.03
CA PRO A 142 -11.49 -10.77 2.38
C PRO A 142 -10.95 -9.36 2.63
N HIS A 143 -11.47 -8.39 1.90
CA HIS A 143 -11.16 -6.97 2.06
C HIS A 143 -12.23 -6.12 1.37
N THR A 144 -12.21 -4.82 1.63
CA THR A 144 -12.90 -3.81 0.84
C THR A 144 -11.88 -2.90 0.22
N TYR A 145 -12.14 -2.42 -1.00
CA TYR A 145 -11.30 -1.41 -1.62
C TYR A 145 -12.13 -0.26 -2.18
N THR A 146 -11.57 0.93 -2.18
CA THR A 146 -12.21 2.13 -2.69
C THR A 146 -11.20 2.92 -3.53
N ASN A 147 -11.59 3.26 -4.75
CA ASN A 147 -10.86 4.22 -5.57
C ASN A 147 -11.14 5.62 -5.06
N ARG A 148 -10.10 6.33 -4.62
CA ARG A 148 -10.18 7.69 -4.08
C ARG A 148 -9.45 8.64 -5.01
N TYR A 149 -10.20 9.51 -5.65
CA TYR A 149 -9.66 10.64 -6.39
C TYR A 149 -9.39 11.79 -5.43
N TYR A 150 -8.29 12.50 -5.60
CA TYR A 150 -7.89 13.61 -4.70
C TYR A 150 -7.83 13.20 -3.22
N TRP A 151 -7.29 12.01 -2.96
CA TRP A 151 -7.23 11.48 -1.61
C TRP A 151 -6.47 12.41 -0.66
N GLY A 152 -7.01 12.59 0.55
CA GLY A 152 -6.44 13.49 1.55
C GLY A 152 -6.66 14.99 1.27
N LYS A 153 -7.42 15.34 0.24
CA LYS A 153 -7.92 16.70 0.03
C LYS A 153 -9.36 16.77 0.55
N SER A 154 -9.61 17.62 1.53
CA SER A 154 -10.96 17.83 2.07
C SER A 154 -11.50 19.19 1.71
N GLY A 155 -12.79 19.23 1.34
CA GLY A 155 -13.53 20.45 1.02
C GLY A 155 -13.53 20.81 -0.46
N LEU A 156 -14.67 21.37 -0.92
CA LEU A 156 -14.90 21.80 -2.29
C LEU A 156 -14.08 23.06 -2.65
N TRP A 157 -13.68 23.88 -1.66
CA TRP A 157 -13.17 25.23 -1.88
C TRP A 157 -12.05 25.68 -0.94
N GLY A 158 -11.50 24.81 -0.09
CA GLY A 158 -10.54 25.25 0.94
C GLY A 158 -9.30 24.41 1.05
N ASN A 159 -8.23 25.05 1.53
CA ASN A 159 -6.99 24.36 1.92
C ASN A 159 -7.09 23.73 3.33
N GLU A 160 -8.20 23.85 3.99
CA GLU A 160 -8.40 23.33 5.33
C GLU A 160 -8.58 21.82 5.29
N GLY A 161 -7.78 21.10 6.07
CA GLY A 161 -7.85 19.65 6.20
C GLY A 161 -7.09 18.86 5.13
N ASN A 162 -6.24 19.48 4.32
CA ASN A 162 -5.39 18.76 3.39
C ASN A 162 -4.38 17.91 4.16
N ILE A 163 -4.46 16.60 3.94
CA ILE A 163 -3.54 15.63 4.56
C ILE A 163 -2.22 15.57 3.78
N PHE A 164 -2.29 15.61 2.44
CA PHE A 164 -1.11 15.59 1.57
C PHE A 164 -0.85 16.95 0.94
N ASN A 165 0.44 17.31 0.80
CA ASN A 165 0.83 18.46 -0.01
C ASN A 165 0.61 18.20 -1.50
N ASP A 166 0.89 16.96 -1.94
CA ASP A 166 0.69 16.54 -3.31
C ASP A 166 -0.80 16.25 -3.62
N TRP A 167 -1.17 16.41 -4.87
CA TRP A 167 -2.42 15.87 -5.38
C TRP A 167 -2.22 14.39 -5.66
N VAL A 168 -2.93 13.54 -4.93
CA VAL A 168 -2.76 12.09 -5.03
C VAL A 168 -4.09 11.40 -5.28
N ASP A 169 -4.01 10.30 -6.05
CA ASP A 169 -5.07 9.31 -6.19
C ASP A 169 -4.64 8.05 -5.44
N CYS A 170 -5.60 7.30 -4.93
CA CYS A 170 -5.28 6.10 -4.19
C CYS A 170 -6.32 4.99 -4.37
N ILE A 171 -5.86 3.74 -4.25
CA ILE A 171 -6.70 2.60 -3.91
C ILE A 171 -6.54 2.38 -2.42
N GLU A 172 -7.58 2.70 -1.66
CA GLU A 172 -7.65 2.45 -0.23
C GLU A 172 -8.16 1.02 0.01
N ILE A 173 -7.42 0.25 0.79
CA ILE A 173 -7.71 -1.16 1.12
C ILE A 173 -8.03 -1.21 2.60
N GLU A 174 -9.28 -1.52 2.92
CA GLU A 174 -9.78 -1.58 4.29
C GLU A 174 -10.20 -3.01 4.63
N ASN A 175 -10.14 -3.32 5.92
CA ASN A 175 -10.59 -4.61 6.46
C ASN A 175 -9.92 -5.81 5.77
N LEU A 176 -8.66 -5.67 5.37
CA LEU A 176 -7.89 -6.77 4.80
C LEU A 176 -7.64 -7.82 5.88
N LYS A 177 -8.29 -8.98 5.76
CA LYS A 177 -8.24 -10.07 6.73
C LYS A 177 -7.25 -11.14 6.30
N LEU A 178 -6.24 -11.37 7.13
CA LEU A 178 -5.16 -12.30 6.87
C LEU A 178 -5.02 -13.30 8.01
N LYS A 179 -5.23 -14.59 7.71
CA LYS A 179 -4.99 -15.68 8.67
C LYS A 179 -3.51 -15.98 8.71
N ILE A 180 -2.91 -15.81 9.90
CA ILE A 180 -1.49 -16.01 10.13
C ILE A 180 -1.23 -17.44 10.56
N ASN A 181 -0.28 -18.13 9.93
CA ASN A 181 0.09 -19.49 10.26
C ASN A 181 0.67 -19.62 11.67
N SER A 182 0.26 -20.64 12.42
CA SER A 182 0.75 -20.89 13.77
C SER A 182 2.24 -21.24 13.81
N ASN A 183 2.76 -21.82 12.73
CA ASN A 183 4.15 -22.25 12.61
C ASN A 183 5.08 -21.15 12.08
N TYR A 184 4.54 -19.97 11.81
CA TYR A 184 5.38 -18.87 11.33
C TYR A 184 6.36 -18.44 12.43
N CYS A 185 7.65 -18.46 12.08
CA CYS A 185 8.73 -17.94 12.91
C CYS A 185 9.30 -16.69 12.26
N PRO A 186 9.12 -15.49 12.87
CA PRO A 186 9.69 -14.27 12.32
C PRO A 186 11.20 -14.39 12.17
N LYS A 187 11.73 -14.02 11.01
CA LYS A 187 13.19 -13.95 10.81
C LYS A 187 13.72 -12.82 11.71
N PRO A 188 14.87 -13.03 12.39
CA PRO A 188 15.49 -11.94 13.14
C PRO A 188 15.77 -10.77 12.19
N ALA A 189 15.49 -9.55 12.66
CA ALA A 189 15.84 -8.34 11.92
C ALA A 189 17.37 -8.29 11.77
N VAL A 190 17.85 -8.32 10.54
CA VAL A 190 19.26 -8.10 10.20
C VAL A 190 19.53 -6.60 10.19
#